data_393c0e82e1e5308860adfaf494cc0997
#
_entry.id   393c0e82e1e5308860adfaf494cc0997
#
_cell.length_a   1.000
_cell.length_b   1.000
_cell.length_c   1.000
_cell.angle_alpha   90.00
_cell.angle_beta   90.00
_cell.angle_gamma   90.00
#
_symmetry.space_group_name_H-M   'P 1'
#
loop_
_entity.id
_entity.type
_entity.pdbx_description
1 polymer ?
#
loop_
_entity_poly.entity_id
_entity_poly.type
_entity_poly.pdbx_seq_one_letter_code
_entity_poly.pdbx_strand_id
1 'polypeptide(L)'
;CNPSHAWVAPAGGNRPLLGTNPLAFGWPRPNGQPPFIFDFATSAIARGDIELHHRENKPIPEGWGIDRLGQHSQNPADVLDGALLTFGGHKGSALSIMIELIAGPLIGDLTSAESLAYDDGAGASPYHGELILAMDPERFLGSTLEDYMARAEDLFSSIIAQGARLPSQRRYTARQRTQKEGISIPESLYQELSRLARL
;
A
#
# COMPACT_ATOMS: atom_id res chain seq x y z
N CYS A 1 -9.59 1.79 2.63
CA CYS A 1 -8.40 2.43 3.21
C CYS A 1 -8.41 2.27 4.72
N ASN A 2 -7.25 2.29 5.33
CA ASN A 2 -7.06 2.11 6.76
C ASN A 2 -5.78 2.82 7.25
N PRO A 3 -5.73 3.32 8.51
CA PRO A 3 -4.48 3.67 9.17
C PRO A 3 -3.62 2.42 9.42
N SER A 4 -2.39 2.60 9.87
CA SER A 4 -1.51 1.52 10.37
C SER A 4 -0.76 2.02 11.62
N HIS A 5 0.36 1.40 12.01
CA HIS A 5 1.19 1.99 13.06
C HIS A 5 1.92 3.25 12.56
N ALA A 6 2.19 4.19 13.47
CA ALA A 6 2.89 5.44 13.17
C ALA A 6 4.36 5.19 12.82
N TRP A 7 4.66 5.02 11.55
CA TRP A 7 6.01 4.78 11.00
C TRP A 7 6.44 5.82 9.98
N VAL A 8 5.57 6.75 9.63
CA VAL A 8 5.78 7.69 8.53
C VAL A 8 5.77 9.13 9.06
N ALA A 9 6.76 9.92 8.69
CA ALA A 9 6.77 11.35 8.99
C ALA A 9 5.85 12.10 8.00
N PRO A 10 5.02 13.04 8.47
CA PRO A 10 4.31 13.95 7.57
C PRO A 10 5.30 14.84 6.82
N ALA A 11 4.90 15.37 5.67
CA ALA A 11 5.76 16.26 4.89
C ALA A 11 6.19 17.49 5.71
N GLY A 12 7.51 17.70 5.81
CA GLY A 12 8.12 18.75 6.66
C GLY A 12 8.24 18.35 8.14
N GLY A 13 7.74 17.19 8.54
CA GLY A 13 7.96 16.63 9.87
C GLY A 13 9.28 15.89 9.96
N ASN A 14 9.75 15.68 11.20
CA ASN A 14 11.03 15.05 11.50
C ASN A 14 10.91 13.79 12.36
N ARG A 15 9.69 13.28 12.56
CA ARG A 15 9.42 12.09 13.37
C ARG A 15 8.17 11.36 12.86
N PRO A 16 8.01 10.05 13.12
CA PRO A 16 6.82 9.31 12.71
C PRO A 16 5.57 9.80 13.44
N LEU A 17 4.48 9.92 12.71
CA LEU A 17 3.15 10.30 13.21
C LEU A 17 2.03 9.60 12.43
N LEU A 18 2.22 9.43 11.13
CA LEU A 18 1.28 8.79 10.21
C LEU A 18 1.67 7.33 10.01
N GLY A 19 0.72 6.52 9.62
CA GLY A 19 0.98 5.17 9.15
C GLY A 19 1.37 5.13 7.67
N THR A 20 1.62 3.93 7.17
CA THR A 20 1.77 3.70 5.73
C THR A 20 0.45 3.89 4.96
N ASN A 21 -0.65 3.90 5.67
CA ASN A 21 -2.01 4.31 5.30
C ASN A 21 -2.36 3.92 3.86
N PRO A 22 -2.61 2.64 3.59
CA PRO A 22 -2.90 2.16 2.26
C PRO A 22 -4.28 2.62 1.76
N LEU A 23 -4.34 2.86 0.46
CA LEU A 23 -5.55 3.17 -0.29
C LEU A 23 -5.69 2.21 -1.46
N ALA A 24 -6.80 1.50 -1.53
CA ALA A 24 -7.16 0.69 -2.67
C ALA A 24 -8.37 1.27 -3.41
N PHE A 25 -8.38 1.13 -4.73
CA PHE A 25 -9.51 1.48 -5.58
C PHE A 25 -9.76 0.36 -6.58
N GLY A 26 -11.03 0.01 -6.78
CA GLY A 26 -11.46 -0.99 -7.74
C GLY A 26 -12.49 -0.41 -8.72
N TRP A 27 -12.32 -0.70 -10.00
CA TRP A 27 -13.29 -0.38 -11.05
C TRP A 27 -13.68 -1.66 -11.78
N PRO A 28 -14.98 -2.01 -11.83
CA PRO A 28 -15.45 -3.18 -12.57
C PRO A 28 -15.27 -2.98 -14.08
N ARG A 29 -14.97 -4.07 -14.79
CA ARG A 29 -14.85 -4.05 -16.24
C ARG A 29 -15.83 -5.02 -16.88
N PRO A 30 -16.36 -4.69 -18.07
CA PRO A 30 -17.36 -5.52 -18.76
C PRO A 30 -16.76 -6.83 -19.26
N ASN A 31 -17.62 -7.75 -19.71
CA ASN A 31 -17.27 -8.99 -20.40
C ASN A 31 -16.32 -9.91 -19.62
N GLY A 32 -16.40 -9.93 -18.30
CA GLY A 32 -15.55 -10.80 -17.46
C GLY A 32 -14.07 -10.42 -17.45
N GLN A 33 -13.71 -9.25 -17.94
CA GLN A 33 -12.34 -8.77 -17.83
C GLN A 33 -11.95 -8.57 -16.37
N PRO A 34 -10.66 -8.82 -16.01
CA PRO A 34 -10.17 -8.52 -14.67
C PRO A 34 -10.39 -7.06 -14.33
N PRO A 35 -10.90 -6.73 -13.14
CA PRO A 35 -11.16 -5.35 -12.75
C PRO A 35 -9.87 -4.51 -12.78
N PHE A 36 -10.02 -3.21 -13.03
CA PHE A 36 -8.94 -2.27 -12.77
C PHE A 36 -8.80 -2.10 -11.26
N ILE A 37 -7.63 -2.40 -10.71
CA ILE A 37 -7.39 -2.27 -9.27
C ILE A 37 -6.02 -1.63 -9.07
N PHE A 38 -5.96 -0.59 -8.25
CA PHE A 38 -4.72 -0.21 -7.61
C PHE A 38 -4.83 -0.34 -6.09
N ASP A 39 -3.70 -0.58 -5.47
CA ASP A 39 -3.53 -0.69 -4.03
C ASP A 39 -2.09 -0.29 -3.71
N PHE A 40 -1.93 0.76 -2.94
CA PHE A 40 -0.63 1.31 -2.58
C PHE A 40 -0.64 1.97 -1.20
N ALA A 41 0.51 1.94 -0.54
CA ALA A 41 0.76 2.73 0.65
C ALA A 41 0.93 4.21 0.30
N THR A 42 0.62 5.11 1.22
CA THR A 42 0.93 6.55 1.09
C THR A 42 2.38 6.89 1.48
N SER A 43 3.12 5.94 2.01
CA SER A 43 4.57 6.04 2.18
C SER A 43 5.31 5.88 0.84
N ALA A 44 6.55 6.38 0.76
CA ALA A 44 7.41 6.26 -0.42
C ALA A 44 7.72 4.80 -0.78
N ILE A 45 7.75 3.95 0.24
CA ILE A 45 8.01 2.51 0.12
C ILE A 45 7.29 1.75 1.24
N ALA A 46 7.11 0.45 1.10
CA ALA A 46 6.63 -0.39 2.18
C ALA A 46 7.70 -0.61 3.26
N ARG A 47 7.30 -0.66 4.54
CA ARG A 47 8.23 -0.93 5.64
C ARG A 47 8.96 -2.27 5.46
N GLY A 48 8.25 -3.30 4.99
CA GLY A 48 8.84 -4.61 4.72
C GLY A 48 9.98 -4.58 3.68
N ASP A 49 9.93 -3.67 2.69
CA ASP A 49 11.03 -3.52 1.74
C ASP A 49 12.28 -2.92 2.40
N ILE A 50 12.11 -1.97 3.36
CA ILE A 50 13.23 -1.47 4.18
C ILE A 50 13.83 -2.60 5.02
N GLU A 51 12.99 -3.46 5.62
CA GLU A 51 13.45 -4.61 6.39
C GLU A 51 14.21 -5.63 5.54
N LEU A 52 13.79 -5.86 4.29
CA LEU A 52 14.53 -6.70 3.34
C LEU A 52 15.90 -6.11 3.01
N HIS A 53 15.98 -4.81 2.70
CA HIS A 53 17.24 -4.12 2.50
C HIS A 53 18.17 -4.22 3.73
N HIS A 54 17.60 -4.08 4.92
CA HIS A 54 18.35 -4.24 6.17
C HIS A 54 18.93 -5.65 6.34
N ARG A 55 18.14 -6.69 6.11
CA ARG A 55 18.58 -8.11 6.17
C ARG A 55 19.65 -8.43 5.14
N GLU A 56 19.57 -7.81 3.97
CA GLU A 56 20.52 -7.99 2.88
C GLU A 56 21.77 -7.07 2.97
N ASN A 57 21.85 -6.22 3.99
CA ASN A 57 22.88 -5.18 4.16
C ASN A 57 23.02 -4.28 2.91
N LYS A 58 21.90 -3.96 2.28
CA LYS A 58 21.84 -3.09 1.09
C LYS A 58 21.34 -1.70 1.47
N PRO A 59 21.92 -0.63 0.91
CA PRO A 59 21.41 0.71 1.10
C PRO A 59 20.04 0.85 0.42
N ILE A 60 19.22 1.75 0.94
CA ILE A 60 17.96 2.16 0.34
C ILE A 60 18.15 3.42 -0.53
N PRO A 61 17.29 3.66 -1.52
CA PRO A 61 17.28 4.90 -2.27
C PRO A 61 17.07 6.13 -1.39
N GLU A 62 17.64 7.25 -1.83
CA GLU A 62 17.38 8.55 -1.22
C GLU A 62 15.88 8.91 -1.29
N GLY A 63 15.39 9.61 -0.26
CA GLY A 63 13.99 10.05 -0.19
C GLY A 63 13.01 8.99 0.34
N TRP A 64 13.49 7.84 0.82
CA TRP A 64 12.62 6.83 1.41
C TRP A 64 12.41 7.03 2.91
N GLY A 65 13.38 7.62 3.59
CA GLY A 65 13.25 7.80 5.02
C GLY A 65 14.27 8.75 5.65
N ILE A 66 14.08 8.95 6.94
CA ILE A 66 14.90 9.79 7.82
C ILE A 66 15.30 8.99 9.05
N ASP A 67 16.41 9.37 9.64
CA ASP A 67 16.88 8.86 10.93
C ASP A 67 16.12 9.46 12.12
N ARG A 68 16.49 9.10 13.35
CA ARG A 68 15.90 9.63 14.59
C ARG A 68 16.10 11.14 14.79
N LEU A 69 17.07 11.73 14.11
CA LEU A 69 17.34 13.16 14.17
C LEU A 69 16.60 13.95 13.08
N GLY A 70 15.82 13.25 12.23
CA GLY A 70 15.07 13.83 11.11
C GLY A 70 15.95 14.11 9.89
N GLN A 71 17.16 13.53 9.81
CA GLN A 71 18.06 13.67 8.68
C GLN A 71 17.79 12.54 7.66
N HIS A 72 17.84 12.86 6.35
CA HIS A 72 17.73 11.85 5.31
C HIS A 72 18.80 10.77 5.47
N SER A 73 18.40 9.50 5.39
CA SER A 73 19.32 8.37 5.46
C SER A 73 19.07 7.37 4.35
N GLN A 74 20.15 6.78 3.85
CA GLN A 74 20.12 5.62 2.96
C GLN A 74 20.46 4.31 3.70
N ASN A 75 20.69 4.39 5.00
CA ASN A 75 20.88 3.21 5.83
C ASN A 75 19.50 2.70 6.30
N PRO A 76 19.10 1.48 5.94
CA PRO A 76 17.80 0.95 6.36
C PRO A 76 17.62 0.85 7.88
N ALA A 77 18.67 0.60 8.64
CA ALA A 77 18.59 0.55 10.10
C ALA A 77 18.19 1.90 10.70
N ASP A 78 18.78 3.00 10.20
CA ASP A 78 18.45 4.36 10.66
C ASP A 78 16.99 4.70 10.38
N VAL A 79 16.47 4.29 9.20
CA VAL A 79 15.07 4.56 8.81
C VAL A 79 14.07 3.70 9.58
N LEU A 80 14.42 2.46 9.91
CA LEU A 80 13.60 1.59 10.77
C LEU A 80 13.48 2.14 12.19
N ASP A 81 14.52 2.80 12.67
CA ASP A 81 14.57 3.49 13.97
C ASP A 81 14.00 4.91 13.93
N GLY A 82 14.01 5.54 12.77
CA GLY A 82 13.52 6.89 12.52
C GLY A 82 12.09 6.87 11.92
N ALA A 83 11.96 7.30 10.66
CA ALA A 83 10.68 7.27 9.96
C ALA A 83 10.83 7.10 8.44
N LEU A 84 9.83 6.48 7.82
CA LEU A 84 9.64 6.53 6.38
C LEU A 84 9.14 7.93 5.98
N LEU A 85 9.30 8.27 4.70
CA LEU A 85 8.71 9.46 4.11
C LEU A 85 7.47 9.10 3.28
N THR A 86 6.63 10.09 2.99
CA THR A 86 5.47 9.93 2.12
C THR A 86 5.87 9.99 0.65
N PHE A 87 5.19 9.25 -0.23
CA PHE A 87 5.40 9.38 -1.67
C PHE A 87 5.04 10.80 -2.15
N GLY A 88 5.81 11.35 -3.10
CA GLY A 88 5.50 12.68 -3.65
C GLY A 88 5.43 13.80 -2.62
N GLY A 89 6.10 13.65 -1.48
CA GLY A 89 6.19 14.64 -0.42
C GLY A 89 4.81 15.03 0.16
N HIS A 90 4.44 16.32 0.02
CA HIS A 90 3.18 16.85 0.56
C HIS A 90 1.91 16.20 -0.01
N LYS A 91 1.95 15.65 -1.24
CA LYS A 91 0.78 14.99 -1.85
C LYS A 91 0.45 13.67 -1.15
N GLY A 92 1.44 12.81 -0.95
CA GLY A 92 1.27 11.58 -0.20
C GLY A 92 0.91 11.85 1.27
N SER A 93 1.52 12.89 1.87
CA SER A 93 1.19 13.32 3.23
C SER A 93 -0.28 13.75 3.37
N ALA A 94 -0.80 14.52 2.41
CA ALA A 94 -2.21 14.92 2.41
C ALA A 94 -3.16 13.73 2.30
N LEU A 95 -2.86 12.75 1.42
CA LEU A 95 -3.63 11.51 1.31
C LEU A 95 -3.55 10.68 2.59
N SER A 96 -2.37 10.58 3.19
CA SER A 96 -2.18 9.87 4.46
C SER A 96 -3.03 10.49 5.58
N ILE A 97 -3.00 11.82 5.71
CA ILE A 97 -3.83 12.54 6.69
C ILE A 97 -5.32 12.34 6.41
N MET A 98 -5.74 12.38 5.15
CA MET A 98 -7.13 12.07 4.79
C MET A 98 -7.54 10.68 5.31
N ILE A 99 -6.70 9.67 5.10
CA ILE A 99 -6.96 8.29 5.56
C ILE A 99 -7.03 8.23 7.08
N GLU A 100 -6.10 8.89 7.80
CA GLU A 100 -6.18 9.01 9.27
C GLU A 100 -7.55 9.54 9.71
N LEU A 101 -8.05 10.59 9.06
CA LEU A 101 -9.29 11.23 9.44
C LEU A 101 -10.53 10.39 9.15
N ILE A 102 -10.60 9.76 7.97
CA ILE A 102 -11.83 9.07 7.54
C ILE A 102 -11.91 7.61 8.00
N ALA A 103 -10.77 6.96 8.23
CA ALA A 103 -10.72 5.57 8.69
C ALA A 103 -10.25 5.44 10.16
N GLY A 104 -10.06 6.54 10.85
CA GLY A 104 -9.86 6.67 12.29
C GLY A 104 -11.04 7.41 12.93
N PRO A 105 -10.89 8.70 13.31
CA PRO A 105 -11.90 9.45 14.07
C PRO A 105 -13.29 9.48 13.45
N LEU A 106 -13.42 9.56 12.10
CA LEU A 106 -14.75 9.61 11.46
C LEU A 106 -15.60 8.38 11.75
N ILE A 107 -14.96 7.21 11.84
CA ILE A 107 -15.65 5.93 12.13
C ILE A 107 -15.51 5.49 13.59
N GLY A 108 -14.95 6.35 14.46
CA GLY A 108 -14.76 6.08 15.89
C GLY A 108 -13.62 5.12 16.21
N ASP A 109 -12.60 5.07 15.35
CA ASP A 109 -11.45 4.18 15.50
C ASP A 109 -10.13 4.95 15.68
N LEU A 110 -9.03 4.22 15.91
CA LEU A 110 -7.74 4.77 16.27
C LEU A 110 -7.00 5.39 15.07
N THR A 111 -6.29 6.46 15.32
CA THR A 111 -5.24 6.97 14.44
C THR A 111 -3.99 6.09 14.50
N SER A 112 -3.07 6.25 13.57
CA SER A 112 -1.82 5.49 13.55
C SER A 112 -0.97 5.69 14.82
N ALA A 113 -0.97 6.88 15.39
CA ALA A 113 -0.25 7.17 16.63
C ALA A 113 -0.90 6.46 17.84
N GLU A 114 -2.22 6.47 17.92
CA GLU A 114 -2.96 5.76 18.96
C GLU A 114 -2.83 4.24 18.80
N SER A 115 -2.87 3.72 17.58
CA SER A 115 -2.64 2.31 17.29
C SER A 115 -1.26 1.84 17.76
N LEU A 116 -0.21 2.62 17.49
CA LEU A 116 1.14 2.32 17.98
C LEU A 116 1.25 2.38 19.50
N ALA A 117 0.61 3.35 20.13
CA ALA A 117 0.57 3.46 21.59
C ALA A 117 -0.19 2.28 22.23
N TYR A 118 -1.28 1.83 21.59
CA TYR A 118 -2.05 0.68 22.05
C TYR A 118 -1.27 -0.64 21.95
N ASP A 119 -0.41 -0.80 20.92
CA ASP A 119 0.44 -1.98 20.75
C ASP A 119 1.46 -2.15 21.89
N ASP A 120 1.85 -1.06 22.54
CA ASP A 120 2.79 -1.03 23.68
C ASP A 120 4.07 -1.87 23.48
N GLY A 121 4.58 -1.87 22.23
CA GLY A 121 5.78 -2.61 21.86
C GLY A 121 5.61 -4.11 21.66
N ALA A 122 4.37 -4.63 21.66
CA ALA A 122 4.08 -6.04 21.43
C ALA A 122 4.47 -6.50 20.01
N GLY A 123 4.58 -5.57 19.06
CA GLY A 123 4.88 -5.87 17.65
C GLY A 123 3.76 -6.62 16.95
N ALA A 124 2.52 -6.42 17.41
CA ALA A 124 1.32 -7.01 16.85
C ALA A 124 0.92 -6.33 15.51
N SER A 125 -0.10 -6.87 14.87
CA SER A 125 -0.74 -6.18 13.75
C SER A 125 -1.37 -4.88 14.25
N PRO A 126 -1.34 -3.79 13.42
CA PRO A 126 -1.98 -2.55 13.79
C PRO A 126 -3.44 -2.72 14.18
N TYR A 127 -3.84 -2.09 15.27
CA TYR A 127 -5.23 -1.99 15.68
C TYR A 127 -5.83 -0.73 15.05
N HIS A 128 -6.72 -0.90 14.09
CA HIS A 128 -7.27 0.20 13.31
C HIS A 128 -8.60 -0.17 12.66
N GLY A 129 -9.39 0.86 12.32
CA GLY A 129 -10.57 0.71 11.49
C GLY A 129 -10.26 0.57 10.00
N GLU A 130 -11.22 0.01 9.28
CA GLU A 130 -11.20 -0.03 7.82
C GLU A 130 -12.41 0.68 7.26
N LEU A 131 -12.20 1.69 6.41
CA LEU A 131 -13.28 2.33 5.67
C LEU A 131 -13.38 1.76 4.26
N ILE A 132 -14.55 1.19 3.96
CA ILE A 132 -14.92 0.69 2.64
C ILE A 132 -16.08 1.54 2.10
N LEU A 133 -15.87 2.15 0.92
CA LEU A 133 -16.91 2.88 0.19
C LEU A 133 -17.25 2.10 -1.08
N ALA A 134 -18.49 1.66 -1.19
CA ALA A 134 -19.01 1.01 -2.40
C ALA A 134 -19.99 1.96 -3.10
N MET A 135 -19.75 2.23 -4.38
CA MET A 135 -20.60 3.05 -5.22
C MET A 135 -21.24 2.18 -6.31
N ASP A 136 -22.55 2.20 -6.38
CA ASP A 136 -23.30 1.49 -7.41
C ASP A 136 -23.42 2.38 -8.66
N PRO A 137 -22.75 2.05 -9.76
CA PRO A 137 -22.79 2.87 -10.97
C PRO A 137 -24.18 3.01 -11.60
N GLU A 138 -25.04 2.02 -11.42
CA GLU A 138 -26.43 2.11 -11.94
C GLU A 138 -27.21 3.25 -11.30
N ARG A 139 -26.98 3.53 -10.02
CA ARG A 139 -27.62 4.64 -9.31
C ARG A 139 -27.18 6.03 -9.78
N PHE A 140 -26.01 6.12 -10.40
CA PHE A 140 -25.50 7.37 -10.96
C PHE A 140 -25.89 7.54 -12.42
N LEU A 141 -25.93 6.46 -13.20
CA LEU A 141 -25.97 6.50 -14.66
C LEU A 141 -27.31 6.00 -15.24
N GLY A 142 -28.06 5.20 -14.49
CA GLY A 142 -29.34 4.67 -14.96
C GLY A 142 -29.23 3.98 -16.33
N SER A 143 -30.07 4.38 -17.28
CA SER A 143 -30.11 3.80 -18.64
C SER A 143 -28.87 4.12 -19.49
N THR A 144 -27.99 5.01 -19.07
CA THR A 144 -26.75 5.34 -19.80
C THR A 144 -25.53 4.58 -19.33
N LEU A 145 -25.69 3.61 -18.43
CA LEU A 145 -24.62 2.85 -17.81
C LEU A 145 -23.65 2.25 -18.84
N GLU A 146 -24.15 1.58 -19.85
CA GLU A 146 -23.33 0.89 -20.86
C GLU A 146 -22.43 1.87 -21.61
N ASP A 147 -22.97 3.02 -22.04
CA ASP A 147 -22.23 4.04 -22.77
C ASP A 147 -21.08 4.61 -21.93
N TYR A 148 -21.33 4.89 -20.66
CA TYR A 148 -20.32 5.44 -19.77
C TYR A 148 -19.28 4.40 -19.31
N MET A 149 -19.67 3.15 -19.17
CA MET A 149 -18.71 2.07 -18.93
C MET A 149 -17.80 1.83 -20.15
N ALA A 150 -18.33 1.96 -21.37
CA ALA A 150 -17.54 1.89 -22.60
C ALA A 150 -16.45 3.02 -22.65
N ARG A 151 -16.77 4.23 -22.20
CA ARG A 151 -15.79 5.33 -22.13
C ARG A 151 -14.61 5.03 -21.19
N ALA A 152 -14.84 4.27 -20.12
CA ALA A 152 -13.73 3.82 -19.26
C ALA A 152 -12.82 2.83 -19.99
N GLU A 153 -13.39 1.92 -20.80
CA GLU A 153 -12.62 0.99 -21.63
C GLU A 153 -11.82 1.71 -22.73
N ASP A 154 -12.37 2.78 -23.32
CA ASP A 154 -11.65 3.63 -24.28
C ASP A 154 -10.42 4.31 -23.62
N LEU A 155 -10.58 4.80 -22.38
CA LEU A 155 -9.48 5.33 -21.60
C LEU A 155 -8.40 4.27 -21.34
N PHE A 156 -8.79 3.08 -20.89
CA PHE A 156 -7.85 1.98 -20.64
C PHE A 156 -7.11 1.54 -21.92
N SER A 157 -7.83 1.46 -23.02
CA SER A 157 -7.26 1.16 -24.34
C SER A 157 -6.26 2.21 -24.78
N SER A 158 -6.58 3.50 -24.58
CA SER A 158 -5.68 4.61 -24.89
C SER A 158 -4.41 4.63 -24.05
N ILE A 159 -4.49 4.23 -22.79
CA ILE A 159 -3.33 4.07 -21.90
C ILE A 159 -2.43 2.93 -22.42
N ILE A 160 -3.02 1.79 -22.75
CA ILE A 160 -2.30 0.61 -23.26
C ILE A 160 -1.65 0.91 -24.61
N ALA A 161 -2.34 1.63 -25.51
CA ALA A 161 -1.83 2.01 -26.82
C ALA A 161 -0.56 2.87 -26.77
N GLN A 162 -0.31 3.58 -25.66
CA GLN A 162 0.92 4.31 -25.42
C GLN A 162 2.07 3.44 -24.91
N GLY A 163 1.89 2.12 -24.80
CA GLY A 163 2.88 1.20 -24.21
C GLY A 163 2.84 1.17 -22.66
N ALA A 164 1.94 1.91 -22.03
CA ALA A 164 1.76 1.88 -20.59
C ALA A 164 0.94 0.65 -20.16
N ARG A 165 1.01 0.35 -18.86
CA ARG A 165 0.26 -0.76 -18.25
C ARG A 165 -0.78 -0.23 -17.28
N LEU A 166 -1.93 -0.88 -17.24
CA LEU A 166 -2.89 -0.64 -16.17
C LEU A 166 -2.37 -1.22 -14.83
N PRO A 167 -2.68 -0.58 -13.72
CA PRO A 167 -2.49 -1.16 -12.39
C PRO A 167 -3.01 -2.61 -12.31
N SER A 168 -2.35 -3.44 -11.53
CA SER A 168 -2.61 -4.87 -11.36
C SER A 168 -2.44 -5.77 -12.59
N GLN A 169 -2.22 -5.28 -13.78
CA GLN A 169 -2.05 -6.09 -15.01
C GLN A 169 -0.93 -7.14 -14.87
N ARG A 170 0.22 -6.76 -14.29
CA ARG A 170 1.31 -7.72 -13.98
C ARG A 170 0.88 -8.80 -13.01
N ARG A 171 0.11 -8.43 -11.98
CA ARG A 171 -0.40 -9.36 -10.95
C ARG A 171 -1.32 -10.40 -11.58
N TYR A 172 -2.21 -10.00 -12.46
CA TYR A 172 -3.09 -10.94 -13.18
C TYR A 172 -2.29 -11.91 -14.05
N THR A 173 -1.33 -11.41 -14.84
CA THR A 173 -0.45 -12.24 -15.65
C THR A 173 0.40 -13.20 -14.79
N ALA A 174 0.99 -12.69 -13.70
CA ALA A 174 1.76 -13.51 -12.79
C ALA A 174 0.90 -14.61 -12.15
N ARG A 175 -0.33 -14.28 -11.72
CA ARG A 175 -1.26 -15.26 -11.15
C ARG A 175 -1.60 -16.38 -12.13
N GLN A 176 -1.87 -16.06 -13.39
CA GLN A 176 -2.11 -17.06 -14.43
C GLN A 176 -0.91 -17.98 -14.67
N ARG A 177 0.30 -17.39 -14.66
CA ARG A 177 1.55 -18.14 -14.79
C ARG A 177 1.78 -19.06 -13.60
N THR A 178 1.69 -18.53 -12.37
CA THR A 178 1.96 -19.32 -11.16
C THR A 178 0.96 -20.43 -10.92
N GLN A 179 -0.28 -20.29 -11.39
CA GLN A 179 -1.26 -21.37 -11.36
C GLN A 179 -0.87 -22.55 -12.25
N LYS A 180 -0.12 -22.32 -13.33
CA LYS A 180 0.34 -23.35 -14.27
C LYS A 180 1.70 -23.92 -13.93
N GLU A 181 2.62 -23.05 -13.53
CA GLU A 181 4.05 -23.35 -13.39
C GLU A 181 4.49 -23.50 -11.92
N GLY A 182 3.62 -23.14 -10.98
CA GLY A 182 4.01 -23.01 -9.56
C GLY A 182 4.76 -21.71 -9.28
N ILE A 183 5.34 -21.63 -8.09
CA ILE A 183 6.16 -20.49 -7.65
C ILE A 183 7.56 -20.95 -7.31
N SER A 184 8.56 -20.14 -7.63
CA SER A 184 9.92 -20.33 -7.18
C SER A 184 10.14 -19.56 -5.88
N ILE A 185 10.62 -20.24 -4.84
CA ILE A 185 10.99 -19.64 -3.56
C ILE A 185 12.43 -20.00 -3.23
N PRO A 186 13.16 -19.18 -2.43
CA PRO A 186 14.49 -19.53 -1.94
C PRO A 186 14.48 -20.83 -1.16
N GLU A 187 15.53 -21.65 -1.32
CA GLU A 187 15.67 -22.94 -0.64
C GLU A 187 15.60 -22.81 0.88
N SER A 188 16.21 -21.75 1.44
CA SER A 188 16.16 -21.46 2.87
C SER A 188 14.73 -21.26 3.40
N LEU A 189 13.91 -20.53 2.63
CA LEU A 189 12.49 -20.34 2.96
C LEU A 189 11.71 -21.65 2.85
N TYR A 190 11.96 -22.46 1.83
CA TYR A 190 11.33 -23.75 1.67
C TYR A 190 11.62 -24.69 2.85
N GLN A 191 12.88 -24.75 3.29
CA GLN A 191 13.28 -25.54 4.44
C GLN A 191 12.62 -25.05 5.75
N GLU A 192 12.54 -23.74 5.96
CA GLU A 192 11.88 -23.15 7.12
C GLU A 192 10.38 -23.49 7.14
N LEU A 193 9.68 -23.28 6.03
CA LEU A 193 8.26 -23.63 5.88
C LEU A 193 8.02 -25.13 6.08
N SER A 194 8.90 -25.98 5.55
CA SER A 194 8.83 -27.44 5.72
C SER A 194 9.03 -27.87 7.18
N ARG A 195 9.88 -27.17 7.92
CA ARG A 195 10.08 -27.39 9.36
C ARG A 195 8.83 -27.01 10.16
N LEU A 196 8.25 -25.85 9.86
CA LEU A 196 7.04 -25.35 10.53
C LEU A 196 5.82 -26.23 10.23
N ALA A 197 5.71 -26.79 9.03
CA ALA A 197 4.60 -27.67 8.65
C ALA A 197 4.66 -29.07 9.32
N ARG A 198 5.77 -29.44 9.98
CA ARG A 198 5.94 -30.72 10.70
C ARG A 198 5.72 -30.58 12.20
N LEU A 199 5.45 -29.38 12.70
CA LEU A 199 5.11 -29.07 14.08
C LEU A 199 3.60 -29.18 14.29
#